data_c05d899a273ed989ca09725afd810110
#
_entry.id   c05d899a273ed989ca09725afd810110
#
_cell.length_a   1.000
_cell.length_b   1.000
_cell.length_c   1.000
_cell.angle_alpha   90.00
_cell.angle_beta   90.00
_cell.angle_gamma   90.00
#
_symmetry.space_group_name_H-M   'P 1'
#
loop_
_entity.id
_entity.type
_entity.pdbx_description
1 polymer ?
#
loop_
_entity_poly.entity_id
_entity_poly.type
_entity_poly.pdbx_seq_one_letter_code
_entity_poly.pdbx_strand_id
1 'polypeptide(L)'
;MIKMTIKTTLSVMLILMCLSCGKNHGDIQSIQVIAHQPVLPVLAKKERNQVLKISLEVPDSIQQPAVGTFEFSFDGTTNIGDIASAALVYNKEDNFDEATIVADTDNITPRISMSGNRELDPGKHYFWLSVALNGTPELTHRIAARLLSVDLIDGRTLLPQKKTETAPQRIGIALRQHGDDGVDTYRIPGLATTNKGTLIAVYDVRYNDPVDLQEDIDVGMNRSTDGGQTWEPMKIIMDMGEYGGLDEDQNGIGDPAVLVDHKTNTIWVAALWLHGYPGERAWNASQPGISPKRTGQLILVKSEDDGLTWSKPINITPQVKKEEWQLFFNGPGAGITMKDGTLVFAAQYKDKDRVPHSTIIYSKDGGASWHVGTGAKSETTEAQVVELTDGSLMLNMRDDRNRSHRKDSLNGRSVAVSHDLGKTWTEHSSSRKALIEPNCMASILAHDHPELGKILFFSNPDSETQRNHISIKTSFDEGMTWPHENQLELFENNSYGYSCMTMVDDGHVGILYEGVKELYFQKIPIKELIN
;
A
#
# COMPACT_ATOMS: atom_id res chain seq x y z
N MET A 1 62.31 73.42 -36.10
CA MET A 1 63.36 74.12 -35.36
C MET A 1 63.33 73.67 -33.91
N ILE A 2 64.49 73.41 -33.41
CA ILE A 2 64.89 73.02 -32.04
C ILE A 2 64.72 71.59 -31.67
N LYS A 3 65.82 70.87 -31.77
CA LYS A 3 66.18 69.62 -31.15
C LYS A 3 66.31 69.77 -29.65
N MET A 4 65.80 68.84 -28.86
CA MET A 4 66.34 68.67 -27.52
C MET A 4 66.46 67.22 -27.20
N THR A 5 67.70 66.79 -27.03
CA THR A 5 68.21 65.48 -26.67
C THR A 5 68.11 65.32 -25.16
N ILE A 6 67.53 64.26 -24.67
CA ILE A 6 67.66 63.90 -23.24
C ILE A 6 68.17 62.45 -23.18
N LYS A 7 69.21 62.30 -22.39
CA LYS A 7 70.01 61.10 -22.12
C LYS A 7 69.25 60.06 -21.34
N THR A 8 69.38 58.82 -21.79
CA THR A 8 69.03 57.58 -21.12
C THR A 8 69.95 57.30 -19.93
N THR A 9 69.37 57.12 -18.76
CA THR A 9 70.06 56.50 -17.63
C THR A 9 69.37 55.15 -17.36
N LEU A 10 70.13 54.08 -17.52
CA LEU A 10 69.74 52.70 -17.30
C LEU A 10 69.88 52.40 -15.79
N SER A 11 68.75 52.23 -15.09
CA SER A 11 68.74 51.71 -13.73
C SER A 11 68.29 50.21 -13.80
N VAL A 12 69.20 49.30 -13.56
CA VAL A 12 68.94 47.88 -13.38
C VAL A 12 68.29 47.67 -12.04
N MET A 13 67.00 47.43 -12.02
CA MET A 13 66.27 47.04 -10.82
C MET A 13 66.15 45.51 -10.79
N LEU A 14 66.90 44.87 -9.90
CA LEU A 14 66.88 43.42 -9.63
C LEU A 14 65.57 43.08 -8.90
N ILE A 15 64.57 42.53 -9.63
CA ILE A 15 63.35 42.01 -9.04
C ILE A 15 63.62 40.61 -8.56
N LEU A 16 63.72 40.40 -7.23
CA LEU A 16 63.63 39.12 -6.58
C LEU A 16 62.19 38.59 -6.78
N MET A 17 61.97 37.67 -7.68
CA MET A 17 60.75 36.85 -7.74
C MET A 17 60.80 35.88 -6.53
N CYS A 18 60.08 36.22 -5.44
CA CYS A 18 59.64 35.26 -4.45
C CYS A 18 58.62 34.35 -5.15
N LEU A 19 59.02 33.17 -5.57
CA LEU A 19 58.13 32.05 -5.90
C LEU A 19 57.40 31.67 -4.60
N SER A 20 56.28 32.34 -4.32
CA SER A 20 55.27 31.82 -3.41
C SER A 20 54.65 30.61 -4.08
N CYS A 21 55.09 29.42 -3.67
CA CYS A 21 54.35 28.20 -3.90
C CYS A 21 53.01 28.29 -3.16
N GLY A 22 52.03 28.94 -3.78
CA GLY A 22 50.64 28.78 -3.38
C GLY A 22 50.27 27.31 -3.67
N LYS A 23 50.25 26.48 -2.66
CA LYS A 23 49.52 25.23 -2.71
C LYS A 23 48.09 25.63 -3.03
N ASN A 24 47.66 25.42 -4.27
CA ASN A 24 46.26 25.26 -4.58
C ASN A 24 45.78 24.09 -3.67
N HIS A 25 45.15 24.43 -2.55
CA HIS A 25 44.23 23.51 -1.90
C HIS A 25 43.08 23.40 -2.89
N GLY A 26 43.21 22.50 -3.88
CA GLY A 26 42.06 21.96 -4.58
C GLY A 26 41.07 21.53 -3.51
N ASP A 27 39.80 21.91 -3.67
CA ASP A 27 38.72 21.47 -2.80
C ASP A 27 38.87 19.95 -2.61
N ILE A 28 39.29 19.54 -1.43
CA ILE A 28 39.35 18.11 -1.07
C ILE A 28 37.89 17.69 -1.02
N GLN A 29 37.42 16.98 -2.04
CA GLN A 29 36.11 16.36 -2.01
C GLN A 29 35.98 15.61 -0.71
N SER A 30 35.03 16.00 0.13
CA SER A 30 34.75 15.35 1.41
C SER A 30 33.75 14.22 1.20
N ILE A 31 33.81 13.20 2.07
CA ILE A 31 32.78 12.16 2.12
C ILE A 31 31.42 12.84 2.38
N GLN A 32 30.46 12.57 1.52
CA GLN A 32 29.10 13.09 1.64
C GLN A 32 28.26 12.11 2.45
N VAL A 33 27.51 12.63 3.42
CA VAL A 33 26.57 11.85 4.25
C VAL A 33 25.17 12.42 4.03
N ILE A 34 24.27 11.59 3.56
CA ILE A 34 22.84 11.92 3.41
C ILE A 34 22.06 10.93 4.26
N ALA A 35 21.18 11.44 5.11
CA ALA A 35 20.25 10.63 5.89
C ALA A 35 18.81 10.96 5.51
N HIS A 36 17.99 9.95 5.30
CA HIS A 36 16.58 10.06 4.90
C HIS A 36 15.73 9.08 5.70
N GLN A 37 14.65 9.58 6.30
CA GLN A 37 13.62 8.75 6.91
C GLN A 37 12.56 8.45 5.86
N PRO A 38 12.33 7.18 5.50
CA PRO A 38 11.36 6.84 4.45
C PRO A 38 9.92 6.97 4.96
N VAL A 39 8.99 7.15 4.02
CA VAL A 39 7.55 7.07 4.29
C VAL A 39 7.13 5.60 4.30
N LEU A 40 7.45 4.92 5.39
CA LEU A 40 7.11 3.52 5.64
C LEU A 40 6.53 3.38 7.04
N PRO A 41 5.65 2.41 7.30
CA PRO A 41 5.25 2.08 8.66
C PRO A 41 6.37 1.36 9.41
N VAL A 42 6.42 1.56 10.72
CA VAL A 42 7.16 0.67 11.62
C VAL A 42 6.17 -0.41 12.07
N LEU A 43 6.38 -1.64 11.60
CA LEU A 43 5.42 -2.73 11.73
C LEU A 43 5.71 -3.58 12.97
N ALA A 44 4.75 -3.70 13.87
CA ALA A 44 4.76 -4.71 14.90
C ALA A 44 4.74 -6.11 14.27
N LYS A 45 5.33 -7.10 14.93
CA LYS A 45 5.57 -8.47 14.48
C LYS A 45 6.63 -8.61 13.37
N LYS A 46 7.22 -7.52 12.88
CA LYS A 46 8.33 -7.57 11.94
C LYS A 46 9.65 -7.35 12.69
N GLU A 47 10.61 -8.24 12.49
CA GLU A 47 11.89 -8.19 13.18
C GLU A 47 12.76 -7.00 12.76
N ARG A 48 12.59 -6.53 11.52
CA ARG A 48 13.39 -5.45 10.94
C ARG A 48 12.49 -4.44 10.24
N ASN A 49 12.50 -3.21 10.75
CA ASN A 49 11.81 -2.08 10.13
C ASN A 49 12.81 -0.99 9.77
N GLN A 50 12.81 -0.56 8.52
CA GLN A 50 13.66 0.54 8.07
C GLN A 50 13.15 1.87 8.63
N VAL A 51 13.91 2.48 9.58
CA VAL A 51 13.52 3.78 10.14
C VAL A 51 14.38 4.94 9.64
N LEU A 52 15.60 4.67 9.19
CA LEU A 52 16.47 5.68 8.60
C LEU A 52 17.38 5.04 7.55
N LYS A 53 17.47 5.63 6.37
CA LYS A 53 18.43 5.29 5.33
C LYS A 53 19.56 6.30 5.33
N ILE A 54 20.80 5.82 5.26
CA ILE A 54 22.01 6.63 5.28
C ILE A 54 22.84 6.26 4.05
N SER A 55 23.15 7.20 3.19
CA SER A 55 24.10 7.00 2.10
C SER A 55 25.37 7.78 2.37
N LEU A 56 26.52 7.10 2.21
CA LEU A 56 27.84 7.70 2.22
C LEU A 56 28.41 7.62 0.81
N GLU A 57 28.85 8.75 0.26
CA GLU A 57 29.57 8.80 -1.01
C GLU A 57 31.05 9.13 -0.76
N VAL A 58 31.90 8.15 -1.03
CA VAL A 58 33.35 8.24 -0.82
C VAL A 58 34.01 8.63 -2.15
N PRO A 59 34.66 9.80 -2.24
CA PRO A 59 35.39 10.21 -3.44
C PRO A 59 36.61 9.30 -3.72
N ASP A 60 36.97 9.15 -4.98
CA ASP A 60 38.15 8.39 -5.43
C ASP A 60 39.47 8.92 -4.82
N SER A 61 39.48 10.20 -4.44
CA SER A 61 40.65 10.87 -3.83
C SER A 61 40.92 10.44 -2.37
N ILE A 62 39.95 9.77 -1.73
CA ILE A 62 40.06 9.30 -0.34
C ILE A 62 40.26 7.79 -0.34
N GLN A 63 41.41 7.36 0.14
CA GLN A 63 41.72 5.94 0.22
C GLN A 63 41.17 5.32 1.49
N GLN A 64 40.31 4.34 1.35
CA GLN A 64 39.78 3.42 2.36
C GLN A 64 39.46 4.08 3.73
N PRO A 65 38.60 5.09 3.78
CA PRO A 65 38.17 5.62 5.08
C PRO A 65 37.41 4.53 5.83
N ALA A 66 37.65 4.43 7.13
CA ALA A 66 36.93 3.47 7.96
C ALA A 66 35.90 4.22 8.83
N VAL A 67 34.63 3.83 8.73
CA VAL A 67 33.59 4.31 9.65
C VAL A 67 33.78 3.65 11.01
N GLY A 68 33.72 4.45 12.05
CA GLY A 68 33.85 4.01 13.45
C GLY A 68 32.49 3.92 14.13
N THR A 69 31.85 5.06 14.38
CA THR A 69 30.62 5.13 15.17
C THR A 69 29.54 5.96 14.46
N PHE A 70 28.31 5.51 14.53
CA PHE A 70 27.12 6.25 14.13
C PHE A 70 26.37 6.69 15.38
N GLU A 71 26.08 8.00 15.49
CA GLU A 71 25.31 8.57 16.57
C GLU A 71 23.88 8.86 16.10
N PHE A 72 22.89 8.32 16.81
CA PHE A 72 21.47 8.47 16.47
C PHE A 72 20.70 9.14 17.60
N SER A 73 19.60 9.83 17.22
CA SER A 73 18.59 10.33 18.15
C SER A 73 17.22 9.82 17.74
N PHE A 74 16.42 9.42 18.73
CA PHE A 74 15.00 9.10 18.62
C PHE A 74 14.09 10.26 19.06
N ASP A 75 14.61 11.48 19.16
CA ASP A 75 13.82 12.67 19.53
C ASP A 75 12.65 12.86 18.55
N GLY A 76 11.43 12.94 19.09
CA GLY A 76 10.18 12.97 18.33
C GLY A 76 9.43 11.64 18.31
N THR A 77 10.02 10.55 18.80
CA THR A 77 9.32 9.29 19.07
C THR A 77 8.32 9.48 20.21
N THR A 78 7.07 9.03 20.00
CA THR A 78 5.99 9.22 20.99
C THR A 78 6.30 8.50 22.32
N ASN A 79 6.75 7.26 22.23
CA ASN A 79 7.14 6.46 23.38
C ASN A 79 8.36 5.61 23.02
N ILE A 80 9.50 5.91 23.62
CA ILE A 80 10.75 5.18 23.38
C ILE A 80 10.64 3.69 23.79
N GLY A 81 9.79 3.37 24.76
CA GLY A 81 9.53 2.01 25.21
C GLY A 81 8.85 1.11 24.18
N ASP A 82 8.34 1.67 23.08
CA ASP A 82 7.79 0.87 21.97
C ASP A 82 8.89 0.16 21.17
N ILE A 83 10.15 0.64 21.25
CA ILE A 83 11.29 0.05 20.54
C ILE A 83 11.92 -1.03 21.41
N ALA A 84 11.95 -2.27 20.91
CA ALA A 84 12.59 -3.41 21.56
C ALA A 84 14.09 -3.45 21.33
N SER A 85 14.49 -3.23 20.07
CA SER A 85 15.89 -3.27 19.67
C SER A 85 16.13 -2.37 18.45
N ALA A 86 17.39 -2.01 18.23
CA ALA A 86 17.84 -1.30 17.05
C ALA A 86 19.05 -2.02 16.44
N ALA A 87 19.16 -2.01 15.11
CA ALA A 87 20.29 -2.56 14.37
C ALA A 87 20.77 -1.59 13.32
N LEU A 88 22.09 -1.42 13.23
CA LEU A 88 22.76 -0.81 12.08
C LEU A 88 23.02 -1.90 11.04
N VAL A 89 22.45 -1.75 9.84
CA VAL A 89 22.65 -2.72 8.77
C VAL A 89 23.33 -2.05 7.57
N TYR A 90 24.02 -2.82 6.76
CA TYR A 90 24.83 -2.34 5.64
C TYR A 90 24.62 -3.20 4.40
N ASN A 91 24.55 -2.53 3.25
CA ASN A 91 24.71 -3.14 1.93
C ASN A 91 25.51 -2.16 1.01
N LYS A 92 26.29 -2.69 0.08
CA LYS A 92 26.96 -1.90 -0.96
C LYS A 92 25.93 -1.34 -1.95
N GLU A 93 24.88 -2.10 -2.21
CA GLU A 93 23.76 -1.73 -3.06
C GLU A 93 22.62 -1.14 -2.22
N ASP A 94 21.75 -0.35 -2.87
CA ASP A 94 20.57 0.25 -2.25
C ASP A 94 19.44 -0.80 -2.07
N ASN A 95 19.73 -1.81 -1.26
CA ASN A 95 18.82 -2.92 -1.00
C ASN A 95 18.84 -3.26 0.51
N PHE A 96 17.78 -2.82 1.22
CA PHE A 96 17.62 -3.05 2.66
C PHE A 96 17.41 -4.53 2.99
N ASP A 97 16.68 -5.26 2.17
CA ASP A 97 16.30 -6.65 2.46
C ASP A 97 17.51 -7.58 2.45
N GLU A 98 18.52 -7.29 1.63
CA GLU A 98 19.79 -8.00 1.56
C GLU A 98 20.89 -7.41 2.48
N ALA A 99 20.57 -6.35 3.24
CA ALA A 99 21.55 -5.73 4.11
C ALA A 99 21.90 -6.62 5.31
N THR A 100 23.21 -6.66 5.65
CA THR A 100 23.74 -7.43 6.76
C THR A 100 23.85 -6.59 8.04
N ILE A 101 23.61 -7.19 9.20
CA ILE A 101 23.77 -6.52 10.49
C ILE A 101 25.26 -6.22 10.72
N VAL A 102 25.56 -4.96 11.05
CA VAL A 102 26.88 -4.46 11.41
C VAL A 102 27.01 -4.34 12.93
N ALA A 103 25.95 -3.82 13.56
CA ALA A 103 25.82 -3.71 15.01
C ALA A 103 24.36 -3.76 15.42
N ASP A 104 24.09 -4.19 16.63
CA ASP A 104 22.75 -4.21 17.22
C ASP A 104 22.79 -3.86 18.70
N THR A 105 21.64 -3.46 19.25
CA THR A 105 21.47 -3.18 20.68
C THR A 105 20.00 -3.31 21.09
N ASP A 106 19.77 -3.83 22.29
CA ASP A 106 18.48 -3.83 23.02
C ASP A 106 18.43 -2.73 24.10
N ASN A 107 19.55 -2.03 24.34
CA ASN A 107 19.59 -0.90 25.26
C ASN A 107 19.15 0.38 24.55
N ILE A 108 17.83 0.58 24.43
CA ILE A 108 17.24 1.70 23.72
C ILE A 108 17.07 2.89 24.65
N THR A 109 17.74 3.99 24.30
CA THR A 109 17.68 5.29 24.96
C THR A 109 17.38 6.38 23.92
N PRO A 110 17.02 7.62 24.31
CA PRO A 110 16.76 8.70 23.37
C PRO A 110 17.92 9.00 22.40
N ARG A 111 19.16 8.61 22.79
CA ARG A 111 20.34 8.64 21.92
C ARG A 111 21.08 7.32 22.04
N ILE A 112 21.50 6.77 20.90
CA ILE A 112 22.28 5.54 20.85
C ILE A 112 23.50 5.73 19.95
N SER A 113 24.59 5.06 20.33
CA SER A 113 25.83 4.96 19.54
C SER A 113 25.96 3.54 19.01
N MET A 114 26.22 3.39 17.72
CA MET A 114 26.38 2.07 17.10
C MET A 114 27.69 2.01 16.32
N SER A 115 28.48 0.93 16.55
CA SER A 115 29.78 0.76 15.91
C SER A 115 29.61 0.30 14.46
N GLY A 116 30.15 1.08 13.51
CA GLY A 116 30.18 0.74 12.08
C GLY A 116 31.35 -0.17 11.71
N ASN A 117 32.52 0.06 12.31
CA ASN A 117 33.80 -0.66 12.17
C ASN A 117 34.04 -1.25 10.76
N ARG A 118 33.94 -0.40 9.72
CA ARG A 118 34.00 -0.85 8.34
C ARG A 118 34.86 0.08 7.49
N GLU A 119 35.79 -0.50 6.73
CA GLU A 119 36.48 0.18 5.65
C GLU A 119 35.57 0.34 4.46
N LEU A 120 35.62 1.52 3.81
CA LEU A 120 34.80 1.86 2.65
C LEU A 120 35.70 2.08 1.43
N ASP A 121 35.38 1.41 0.34
CA ASP A 121 35.97 1.71 -0.97
C ASP A 121 35.36 3.00 -1.54
N PRO A 122 35.99 3.63 -2.56
CA PRO A 122 35.35 4.70 -3.31
C PRO A 122 33.96 4.33 -3.85
N GLY A 123 33.05 5.33 -3.92
CA GLY A 123 31.69 5.17 -4.40
C GLY A 123 30.66 5.21 -3.28
N LYS A 124 29.41 4.79 -3.61
CA LYS A 124 28.28 4.83 -2.68
C LYS A 124 28.23 3.61 -1.78
N HIS A 125 27.84 3.86 -0.54
CA HIS A 125 27.61 2.85 0.49
C HIS A 125 26.29 3.17 1.19
N TYR A 126 25.54 2.14 1.55
CA TYR A 126 24.25 2.30 2.19
C TYR A 126 24.24 1.63 3.56
N PHE A 127 23.81 2.39 4.54
CA PHE A 127 23.54 1.94 5.88
C PHE A 127 22.09 2.24 6.21
N TRP A 128 21.50 1.47 7.09
CA TRP A 128 20.16 1.76 7.62
C TRP A 128 20.16 1.57 9.12
N LEU A 129 19.45 2.44 9.82
CA LEU A 129 18.97 2.14 11.16
C LEU A 129 17.66 1.37 11.02
N SER A 130 17.64 0.18 11.56
CA SER A 130 16.47 -0.70 11.64
C SER A 130 16.03 -0.83 13.09
N VAL A 131 14.71 -0.99 13.35
CA VAL A 131 14.19 -1.27 14.69
C VAL A 131 13.21 -2.44 14.66
N ALA A 132 13.12 -3.13 15.81
CA ALA A 132 12.03 -4.02 16.15
C ALA A 132 11.17 -3.37 17.25
N LEU A 133 9.86 -3.64 17.25
CA LEU A 133 8.94 -3.10 18.25
C LEU A 133 8.65 -4.09 19.38
N ASN A 134 8.37 -3.57 20.55
CA ASN A 134 7.93 -4.36 21.71
C ASN A 134 6.46 -4.78 21.56
N GLY A 135 6.13 -6.04 21.79
CA GLY A 135 4.81 -6.59 22.03
C GLY A 135 3.69 -5.99 21.17
N THR A 136 2.79 -5.27 21.80
CA THR A 136 1.63 -4.58 21.18
C THR A 136 1.73 -3.07 21.39
N PRO A 137 2.55 -2.36 20.58
CA PRO A 137 2.69 -0.91 20.67
C PRO A 137 1.39 -0.21 20.29
N GLU A 138 1.11 0.95 20.87
CA GLU A 138 -0.07 1.76 20.53
C GLU A 138 0.00 2.23 19.06
N LEU A 139 -1.02 1.91 18.25
CA LEU A 139 -1.00 2.19 16.80
C LEU A 139 -1.04 3.68 16.45
N THR A 140 -1.43 4.54 17.39
CA THR A 140 -1.40 6.00 17.24
C THR A 140 -0.04 6.61 17.54
N HIS A 141 0.90 5.84 18.10
CA HIS A 141 2.25 6.29 18.35
C HIS A 141 3.08 6.44 17.05
N ARG A 142 4.22 7.12 17.17
CA ARG A 142 5.13 7.44 16.08
C ARG A 142 6.57 7.13 16.47
N ILE A 143 7.36 6.68 15.51
CA ILE A 143 8.80 6.46 15.65
C ILE A 143 9.53 7.49 14.80
N ALA A 144 10.39 8.28 15.44
CA ALA A 144 11.29 9.22 14.79
C ALA A 144 12.74 8.76 14.95
N ALA A 145 13.56 8.94 13.92
CA ALA A 145 14.97 8.68 14.00
C ALA A 145 15.77 9.74 13.22
N ARG A 146 16.92 10.13 13.74
CA ARG A 146 17.85 11.05 13.07
C ARG A 146 19.28 10.57 13.22
N LEU A 147 20.07 10.72 12.17
CA LEU A 147 21.52 10.62 12.25
C LEU A 147 22.07 11.94 12.79
N LEU A 148 22.85 11.89 13.86
CA LEU A 148 23.53 13.06 14.42
C LEU A 148 24.91 13.24 13.80
N SER A 149 25.70 12.16 13.73
CA SER A 149 27.03 12.13 13.14
C SER A 149 27.46 10.74 12.74
N VAL A 150 28.52 10.67 11.93
CA VAL A 150 29.30 9.48 11.64
C VAL A 150 30.76 9.79 11.96
N ASP A 151 31.32 9.14 12.97
CA ASP A 151 32.73 9.30 13.32
C ASP A 151 33.56 8.27 12.55
N LEU A 152 34.64 8.74 11.92
CA LEU A 152 35.64 7.87 11.29
C LEU A 152 36.65 7.41 12.31
N ILE A 153 37.28 6.26 12.07
CA ILE A 153 38.31 5.69 12.95
C ILE A 153 39.54 6.62 13.08
N ASP A 154 39.80 7.46 12.06
CA ASP A 154 40.87 8.44 12.08
C ASP A 154 40.57 9.71 12.90
N GLY A 155 39.43 9.77 13.56
CA GLY A 155 39.01 10.86 14.46
C GLY A 155 38.23 12.00 13.75
N ARG A 156 37.98 11.91 12.46
CA ARG A 156 37.11 12.87 11.77
C ARG A 156 35.65 12.56 12.05
N THR A 157 34.84 13.62 12.23
CA THR A 157 33.37 13.52 12.35
C THR A 157 32.71 14.05 11.09
N LEU A 158 31.83 13.26 10.50
CA LEU A 158 31.02 13.60 9.36
C LEU A 158 29.60 13.97 9.83
N LEU A 159 29.07 15.08 9.34
CA LEU A 159 27.71 15.51 9.64
C LEU A 159 26.82 15.29 8.41
N PRO A 160 25.55 14.90 8.59
CA PRO A 160 24.58 14.82 7.49
C PRO A 160 24.42 16.18 6.79
N GLN A 161 24.39 16.20 5.44
CA GLN A 161 24.35 17.42 4.63
C GLN A 161 23.05 18.23 4.78
N LYS A 162 21.96 17.63 5.18
CA LYS A 162 20.68 18.26 5.50
C LYS A 162 20.19 17.76 6.86
N LYS A 163 19.72 18.69 7.71
CA LYS A 163 18.79 18.28 8.76
C LYS A 163 17.56 17.72 8.06
N THR A 164 17.37 16.43 8.16
CA THR A 164 16.17 15.77 7.68
C THR A 164 15.03 16.22 8.59
N GLU A 165 14.14 17.09 8.08
CA GLU A 165 12.83 17.24 8.72
C GLU A 165 12.04 16.00 8.35
N THR A 166 11.95 15.08 9.27
CA THR A 166 11.28 13.80 9.06
C THR A 166 9.95 13.83 9.80
N ALA A 167 8.87 13.61 9.07
CA ALA A 167 7.62 13.24 9.73
C ALA A 167 7.83 11.87 10.41
N PRO A 168 7.58 11.75 11.73
CA PRO A 168 7.73 10.47 12.42
C PRO A 168 6.90 9.38 11.76
N GLN A 169 7.48 8.20 11.58
CA GLN A 169 6.81 7.04 10.96
C GLN A 169 5.67 6.52 11.83
N ARG A 170 4.59 6.09 11.19
CA ARG A 170 3.44 5.47 11.86
C ARG A 170 3.76 4.05 12.28
N ILE A 171 3.20 3.64 13.42
CA ILE A 171 3.18 2.23 13.79
C ILE A 171 2.03 1.54 13.06
N GLY A 172 2.29 0.33 12.58
CA GLY A 172 1.30 -0.55 11.97
C GLY A 172 1.52 -1.99 12.42
N ILE A 173 0.69 -2.88 11.88
CA ILE A 173 0.79 -4.33 12.12
C ILE A 173 1.14 -5.02 10.81
N ALA A 174 2.18 -5.84 10.80
CA ALA A 174 2.36 -6.86 9.76
C ALA A 174 1.31 -7.94 10.04
N LEU A 175 0.12 -7.82 9.43
CA LEU A 175 -0.99 -8.73 9.69
C LEU A 175 -0.66 -10.12 9.19
N ARG A 176 -0.12 -10.19 7.98
CA ARG A 176 0.37 -11.42 7.34
C ARG A 176 1.71 -11.17 6.68
N GLN A 177 2.62 -12.09 6.84
CA GLN A 177 3.96 -12.03 6.24
C GLN A 177 4.20 -13.26 5.37
N HIS A 178 5.03 -13.13 4.35
CA HIS A 178 5.51 -14.24 3.55
C HIS A 178 6.06 -15.37 4.45
N GLY A 179 5.57 -16.58 4.25
CA GLY A 179 5.95 -17.76 5.03
C GLY A 179 5.12 -18.00 6.29
N ASP A 180 4.29 -17.04 6.76
CA ASP A 180 3.34 -17.30 7.85
C ASP A 180 2.42 -18.46 7.46
N ASP A 181 2.17 -19.39 8.39
CA ASP A 181 1.34 -20.58 8.20
C ASP A 181 1.73 -21.44 6.97
N GLY A 182 2.96 -21.32 6.46
CA GLY A 182 3.46 -22.06 5.28
C GLY A 182 2.99 -21.49 3.94
N VAL A 183 2.44 -20.28 3.92
CA VAL A 183 1.88 -19.61 2.73
C VAL A 183 2.94 -18.75 2.03
N ASP A 184 3.04 -18.89 0.70
CA ASP A 184 3.97 -18.06 -0.08
C ASP A 184 3.52 -16.60 -0.16
N THR A 185 2.23 -16.35 -0.40
CA THR A 185 1.76 -14.98 -0.68
C THR A 185 0.38 -14.71 -0.09
N TYR A 186 0.26 -13.57 0.58
CA TYR A 186 -1.02 -13.00 1.00
C TYR A 186 -1.35 -11.79 0.14
N ARG A 187 -2.58 -11.76 -0.42
CA ARG A 187 -3.00 -10.68 -1.34
C ARG A 187 -4.48 -10.30 -1.18
N ILE A 188 -4.90 -9.30 -1.92
CA ILE A 188 -6.30 -8.91 -2.17
C ILE A 188 -7.05 -8.61 -0.86
N PRO A 189 -6.67 -7.54 -0.15
CA PRO A 189 -7.25 -7.22 1.14
C PRO A 189 -8.70 -6.74 1.04
N GLY A 190 -9.57 -7.30 1.89
CA GLY A 190 -10.87 -6.76 2.24
C GLY A 190 -10.91 -6.44 3.73
N LEU A 191 -11.59 -5.35 4.13
CA LEU A 191 -11.68 -4.91 5.53
C LEU A 191 -13.05 -4.31 5.81
N ALA A 192 -13.68 -4.75 6.89
CA ALA A 192 -14.96 -4.19 7.36
C ALA A 192 -15.03 -4.16 8.88
N THR A 193 -15.88 -3.26 9.41
CA THR A 193 -16.17 -3.15 10.83
C THR A 193 -17.61 -3.57 11.10
N THR A 194 -17.81 -4.49 12.03
CA THR A 194 -19.15 -4.93 12.43
C THR A 194 -19.82 -3.94 13.36
N ASN A 195 -21.14 -4.09 13.60
CA ASN A 195 -21.88 -3.27 14.56
C ASN A 195 -21.34 -3.36 16.00
N LYS A 196 -20.54 -4.37 16.31
CA LYS A 196 -19.88 -4.53 17.61
C LYS A 196 -18.50 -3.89 17.68
N GLY A 197 -18.05 -3.26 16.58
CA GLY A 197 -16.71 -2.68 16.47
C GLY A 197 -15.62 -3.72 16.17
N THR A 198 -16.00 -4.95 15.82
CA THR A 198 -15.05 -5.98 15.40
C THR A 198 -14.57 -5.71 14.00
N LEU A 199 -13.25 -5.72 13.78
CA LEU A 199 -12.65 -5.67 12.47
C LEU A 199 -12.56 -7.08 11.87
N ILE A 200 -12.99 -7.21 10.63
CA ILE A 200 -12.89 -8.43 9.82
C ILE A 200 -12.00 -8.11 8.62
N ALA A 201 -10.82 -8.72 8.59
CA ALA A 201 -9.88 -8.65 7.47
C ALA A 201 -9.98 -9.96 6.68
N VAL A 202 -10.23 -9.89 5.38
CA VAL A 202 -10.25 -11.04 4.47
C VAL A 202 -9.23 -10.87 3.36
N TYR A 203 -8.71 -11.96 2.83
CA TYR A 203 -7.65 -11.91 1.82
C TYR A 203 -7.44 -13.28 1.16
N ASP A 204 -6.73 -13.29 0.01
CA ASP A 204 -6.23 -14.51 -0.62
C ASP A 204 -5.09 -15.12 0.21
N VAL A 205 -5.17 -16.44 0.37
CA VAL A 205 -4.12 -17.30 0.90
C VAL A 205 -3.57 -18.13 -0.25
N ARG A 206 -2.44 -17.70 -0.83
CA ARG A 206 -1.81 -18.32 -2.00
C ARG A 206 -0.64 -19.17 -1.53
N TYR A 207 -0.83 -20.48 -1.51
CA TYR A 207 0.12 -21.39 -0.85
C TYR A 207 1.44 -21.52 -1.62
N ASN A 208 1.41 -21.56 -2.95
CA ASN A 208 2.57 -21.96 -3.75
C ASN A 208 3.33 -20.80 -4.40
N ASP A 209 2.62 -19.80 -4.92
CA ASP A 209 3.21 -18.66 -5.62
C ASP A 209 2.28 -17.42 -5.63
N PRO A 210 2.71 -16.26 -6.16
CA PRO A 210 1.89 -15.05 -6.19
C PRO A 210 0.87 -14.98 -7.34
N VAL A 211 0.68 -16.05 -8.14
CA VAL A 211 -0.19 -16.05 -9.34
C VAL A 211 -1.66 -15.98 -8.96
N ASP A 212 -2.48 -15.29 -9.78
CA ASP A 212 -3.91 -15.14 -9.55
C ASP A 212 -4.68 -16.43 -9.91
N LEU A 213 -5.43 -16.96 -8.96
CA LEU A 213 -6.57 -17.88 -9.10
C LEU A 213 -6.38 -19.07 -10.06
N GLN A 214 -5.27 -19.78 -9.96
CA GLN A 214 -4.98 -20.94 -10.80
C GLN A 214 -4.16 -22.01 -10.09
N GLU A 215 -4.24 -22.07 -8.79
CA GLU A 215 -3.61 -23.05 -7.92
C GLU A 215 -4.43 -23.19 -6.64
N ASP A 216 -3.93 -23.94 -5.68
CA ASP A 216 -4.46 -24.02 -4.33
C ASP A 216 -4.44 -22.63 -3.68
N ILE A 217 -5.59 -21.95 -3.72
CA ILE A 217 -5.82 -20.62 -3.17
C ILE A 217 -7.12 -20.63 -2.40
N ASP A 218 -7.07 -20.16 -1.16
CA ASP A 218 -8.18 -20.03 -0.24
C ASP A 218 -8.48 -18.58 0.11
N VAL A 219 -9.63 -18.35 0.76
CA VAL A 219 -9.92 -17.08 1.43
C VAL A 219 -9.66 -17.22 2.93
N GLY A 220 -8.64 -16.51 3.40
CA GLY A 220 -8.31 -16.37 4.81
C GLY A 220 -9.00 -15.19 5.47
N MET A 221 -9.11 -15.23 6.79
CA MET A 221 -9.67 -14.16 7.61
C MET A 221 -8.92 -14.03 8.93
N ASN A 222 -8.63 -12.77 9.33
CA ASN A 222 -8.28 -12.41 10.71
C ASN A 222 -9.35 -11.52 11.33
N ARG A 223 -9.54 -11.66 12.63
CA ARG A 223 -10.52 -10.92 13.42
C ARG A 223 -9.82 -10.12 14.52
N SER A 224 -10.27 -8.86 14.76
CA SER A 224 -9.81 -8.01 15.86
C SER A 224 -10.99 -7.41 16.60
N THR A 225 -10.97 -7.43 17.93
CA THR A 225 -12.02 -6.86 18.79
C THR A 225 -11.56 -5.64 19.58
N ASP A 226 -10.36 -5.15 19.31
CA ASP A 226 -9.71 -4.04 20.01
C ASP A 226 -9.24 -2.91 19.07
N GLY A 227 -9.96 -2.76 17.95
CA GLY A 227 -9.67 -1.70 16.97
C GLY A 227 -8.39 -1.91 16.18
N GLY A 228 -7.99 -3.16 15.94
CA GLY A 228 -6.83 -3.54 15.14
C GLY A 228 -5.53 -3.63 15.93
N GLN A 229 -5.56 -3.44 17.26
CA GLN A 229 -4.39 -3.49 18.13
C GLN A 229 -3.82 -4.91 18.20
N THR A 230 -4.71 -5.91 18.33
CA THR A 230 -4.37 -7.32 18.23
C THR A 230 -5.32 -8.04 17.27
N TRP A 231 -4.84 -9.14 16.69
CA TRP A 231 -5.58 -9.94 15.72
C TRP A 231 -5.55 -11.41 16.11
N GLU A 232 -6.71 -12.05 16.05
CA GLU A 232 -6.84 -13.49 16.25
C GLU A 232 -6.06 -14.27 15.17
N PRO A 233 -5.68 -15.53 15.38
CA PRO A 233 -5.08 -16.37 14.36
C PRO A 233 -5.94 -16.45 13.09
N MET A 234 -5.28 -16.63 11.93
CA MET A 234 -5.96 -16.81 10.66
C MET A 234 -6.93 -17.99 10.71
N LYS A 235 -8.10 -17.82 10.09
CA LYS A 235 -9.06 -18.89 9.77
C LYS A 235 -9.27 -18.91 8.27
N ILE A 236 -9.26 -20.09 7.68
CA ILE A 236 -9.77 -20.29 6.32
C ILE A 236 -11.30 -20.30 6.38
N ILE A 237 -11.94 -19.40 5.62
CA ILE A 237 -13.40 -19.22 5.60
C ILE A 237 -14.04 -19.68 4.29
N MET A 238 -13.25 -19.80 3.22
CA MET A 238 -13.61 -20.47 1.98
C MET A 238 -12.43 -21.30 1.52
N ASP A 239 -12.67 -22.56 1.40
CA ASP A 239 -11.83 -23.58 0.77
C ASP A 239 -12.79 -24.41 -0.09
N MET A 240 -12.52 -24.52 -1.37
CA MET A 240 -13.40 -25.24 -2.30
C MET A 240 -12.91 -26.65 -2.62
N GLY A 241 -11.65 -26.96 -2.33
CA GLY A 241 -11.04 -28.24 -2.59
C GLY A 241 -11.27 -28.70 -4.04
N GLU A 242 -11.57 -29.99 -4.23
CA GLU A 242 -12.07 -30.45 -5.52
C GLU A 242 -13.49 -29.91 -5.76
N TYR A 243 -13.66 -29.05 -6.75
CA TYR A 243 -14.95 -28.46 -7.08
C TYR A 243 -15.25 -28.50 -8.58
N GLY A 244 -16.53 -28.79 -8.91
CA GLY A 244 -16.94 -28.88 -10.32
C GLY A 244 -16.34 -30.07 -11.08
N GLY A 245 -15.70 -31.01 -10.40
CA GLY A 245 -14.94 -32.13 -10.97
C GLY A 245 -13.60 -31.74 -11.52
N LEU A 246 -12.98 -30.72 -10.93
CA LEU A 246 -11.63 -30.21 -11.18
C LEU A 246 -10.82 -30.34 -9.89
N ASP A 247 -9.57 -30.74 -10.04
CA ASP A 247 -8.65 -30.94 -8.92
C ASP A 247 -8.28 -29.59 -8.31
N GLU A 248 -8.00 -29.55 -7.00
CA GLU A 248 -7.67 -28.36 -6.22
C GLU A 248 -6.42 -27.62 -6.74
N ASP A 249 -5.42 -28.34 -7.22
CA ASP A 249 -4.19 -27.79 -7.78
C ASP A 249 -4.38 -27.01 -9.11
N GLN A 250 -5.59 -27.03 -9.67
CA GLN A 250 -5.94 -26.37 -10.93
C GLN A 250 -7.00 -25.29 -10.76
N ASN A 251 -7.47 -25.05 -9.56
CA ASN A 251 -8.49 -24.05 -9.28
C ASN A 251 -8.24 -23.43 -7.90
N GLY A 252 -8.81 -22.26 -7.69
CA GLY A 252 -8.71 -21.56 -6.41
C GLY A 252 -9.92 -20.68 -6.19
N ILE A 253 -10.08 -20.21 -4.96
CA ILE A 253 -11.08 -19.21 -4.59
C ILE A 253 -10.40 -17.99 -3.98
N GLY A 254 -10.63 -16.80 -4.56
CA GLY A 254 -9.96 -15.58 -4.14
C GLY A 254 -10.70 -14.32 -4.59
N ASP A 255 -9.97 -13.20 -4.60
CA ASP A 255 -10.52 -11.87 -4.85
C ASP A 255 -11.69 -11.51 -3.88
N PRO A 256 -11.52 -11.69 -2.54
CA PRO A 256 -12.62 -11.54 -1.62
C PRO A 256 -13.10 -10.09 -1.48
N ALA A 257 -14.41 -9.94 -1.24
CA ALA A 257 -15.03 -8.71 -0.77
C ALA A 257 -15.87 -8.98 0.46
N VAL A 258 -15.68 -8.20 1.52
CA VAL A 258 -16.44 -8.32 2.77
C VAL A 258 -17.52 -7.24 2.86
N LEU A 259 -18.70 -7.59 3.37
CA LEU A 259 -19.83 -6.68 3.60
C LEU A 259 -20.48 -7.02 4.95
N VAL A 260 -20.81 -6.00 5.73
CA VAL A 260 -21.59 -6.15 6.96
C VAL A 260 -23.00 -5.64 6.70
N ASP A 261 -24.01 -6.51 6.87
CA ASP A 261 -25.41 -6.08 6.94
C ASP A 261 -25.66 -5.40 8.29
N HIS A 262 -25.69 -4.08 8.29
CA HIS A 262 -25.88 -3.30 9.52
C HIS A 262 -27.25 -3.44 10.18
N LYS A 263 -28.24 -4.06 9.52
CA LYS A 263 -29.54 -4.36 10.15
C LYS A 263 -29.50 -5.62 11.01
N THR A 264 -28.77 -6.64 10.59
CA THR A 264 -28.74 -7.96 11.23
C THR A 264 -27.40 -8.27 11.88
N ASN A 265 -26.36 -7.50 11.59
CA ASN A 265 -24.95 -7.79 11.85
C ASN A 265 -24.45 -9.09 11.17
N THR A 266 -25.09 -9.51 10.10
CA THR A 266 -24.60 -10.62 9.27
C THR A 266 -23.42 -10.13 8.45
N ILE A 267 -22.31 -10.87 8.49
CA ILE A 267 -21.13 -10.61 7.67
C ILE A 267 -21.23 -11.49 6.44
N TRP A 268 -21.11 -10.90 5.26
CA TRP A 268 -21.05 -11.60 3.99
C TRP A 268 -19.64 -11.46 3.40
N VAL A 269 -19.10 -12.56 2.85
CA VAL A 269 -17.90 -12.52 2.02
C VAL A 269 -18.22 -13.12 0.67
N ALA A 270 -17.97 -12.36 -0.40
CA ALA A 270 -18.08 -12.79 -1.77
C ALA A 270 -16.68 -13.08 -2.32
N ALA A 271 -16.51 -14.14 -3.10
CA ALA A 271 -15.24 -14.45 -3.74
C ALA A 271 -15.46 -15.18 -5.08
N LEU A 272 -14.47 -15.09 -5.96
CA LEU A 272 -14.44 -15.79 -7.22
C LEU A 272 -13.76 -17.16 -7.06
N TRP A 273 -14.49 -18.24 -7.31
CA TRP A 273 -13.88 -19.50 -7.65
C TRP A 273 -13.64 -19.57 -9.16
N LEU A 274 -12.45 -19.91 -9.54
CA LEU A 274 -12.06 -19.96 -10.94
C LEU A 274 -11.21 -21.20 -11.21
N HIS A 275 -11.60 -22.00 -12.20
CA HIS A 275 -10.77 -23.10 -12.67
C HIS A 275 -9.72 -22.60 -13.66
N GLY A 276 -8.53 -23.20 -13.63
CA GLY A 276 -7.51 -23.09 -14.64
C GLY A 276 -7.39 -24.36 -15.48
N TYR A 277 -6.62 -24.24 -16.55
CA TYR A 277 -6.11 -25.40 -17.29
C TYR A 277 -4.59 -25.28 -17.39
N PRO A 278 -3.84 -26.38 -17.41
CA PRO A 278 -2.39 -26.30 -17.52
C PRO A 278 -1.96 -25.44 -18.70
N GLY A 279 -1.13 -24.41 -18.41
CA GLY A 279 -0.62 -23.48 -19.42
C GLY A 279 -1.56 -22.33 -19.83
N GLU A 280 -2.78 -22.25 -19.27
CA GLU A 280 -3.71 -21.14 -19.52
C GLU A 280 -3.96 -20.35 -18.23
N ARG A 281 -3.98 -19.01 -18.34
CA ARG A 281 -4.42 -18.17 -17.22
C ARG A 281 -5.93 -18.29 -17.02
N ALA A 282 -6.37 -18.49 -15.80
CA ALA A 282 -7.75 -18.66 -15.39
C ALA A 282 -8.68 -17.55 -15.91
N TRP A 283 -8.26 -16.29 -15.90
CA TRP A 283 -8.97 -15.16 -16.51
C TRP A 283 -9.36 -15.36 -17.98
N ASN A 284 -8.53 -16.09 -18.74
CA ASN A 284 -8.76 -16.38 -20.17
C ASN A 284 -9.46 -17.71 -20.40
N ALA A 285 -9.35 -18.64 -19.46
CA ALA A 285 -9.94 -19.97 -19.55
C ALA A 285 -11.46 -19.97 -19.37
N SER A 286 -12.02 -19.01 -18.59
CA SER A 286 -13.47 -18.92 -18.36
C SER A 286 -14.25 -18.64 -19.65
N GLN A 287 -15.35 -19.36 -19.85
CA GLN A 287 -16.16 -19.43 -21.06
C GLN A 287 -17.64 -19.07 -20.77
N PRO A 288 -18.48 -18.81 -21.79
CA PRO A 288 -19.91 -18.69 -21.63
C PRO A 288 -20.54 -19.93 -20.99
N GLY A 289 -21.62 -19.73 -20.25
CA GLY A 289 -22.34 -20.77 -19.51
C GLY A 289 -22.44 -20.45 -18.02
N ILE A 290 -23.00 -21.38 -17.26
CA ILE A 290 -23.27 -21.21 -15.82
C ILE A 290 -22.54 -22.24 -14.98
N SER A 291 -22.21 -23.41 -15.56
CA SER A 291 -21.65 -24.52 -14.79
C SER A 291 -20.16 -24.31 -14.45
N PRO A 292 -19.68 -24.86 -13.32
CA PRO A 292 -18.26 -24.80 -12.93
C PRO A 292 -17.29 -25.30 -14.01
N LYS A 293 -17.68 -26.29 -14.81
CA LYS A 293 -16.84 -26.81 -15.92
C LYS A 293 -16.66 -25.82 -17.08
N ARG A 294 -17.39 -24.73 -17.08
CA ARG A 294 -17.37 -23.74 -18.19
C ARG A 294 -16.83 -22.40 -17.76
N THR A 295 -17.21 -21.95 -16.56
CA THR A 295 -17.02 -20.56 -16.17
C THR A 295 -16.74 -20.43 -14.69
N GLY A 296 -16.04 -19.37 -14.30
CA GLY A 296 -15.86 -18.99 -12.90
C GLY A 296 -17.19 -18.86 -12.16
N GLN A 297 -17.16 -19.11 -10.86
CA GLN A 297 -18.33 -19.13 -9.99
C GLN A 297 -18.21 -18.05 -8.93
N LEU A 298 -19.25 -17.25 -8.74
CA LEU A 298 -19.36 -16.30 -7.63
C LEU A 298 -19.93 -17.04 -6.42
N ILE A 299 -19.09 -17.13 -5.39
CA ILE A 299 -19.38 -17.87 -4.16
C ILE A 299 -19.51 -16.89 -3.00
N LEU A 300 -20.48 -17.11 -2.13
CA LEU A 300 -20.62 -16.36 -0.89
C LEU A 300 -20.51 -17.29 0.31
N VAL A 301 -20.01 -16.76 1.42
CA VAL A 301 -20.22 -17.30 2.77
C VAL A 301 -20.76 -16.21 3.68
N LYS A 302 -21.42 -16.59 4.76
CA LYS A 302 -21.90 -15.65 5.78
C LYS A 302 -21.54 -16.08 7.19
N SER A 303 -21.40 -15.10 8.07
CA SER A 303 -21.32 -15.29 9.52
C SER A 303 -22.44 -14.49 10.20
N GLU A 304 -23.14 -15.11 11.15
CA GLU A 304 -24.20 -14.50 11.95
C GLU A 304 -23.78 -14.30 13.41
N ASP A 305 -22.54 -14.65 13.74
CA ASP A 305 -21.97 -14.63 15.09
C ASP A 305 -20.69 -13.78 15.19
N ASP A 306 -20.61 -12.71 14.38
CA ASP A 306 -19.53 -11.74 14.41
C ASP A 306 -18.18 -12.30 13.95
N GLY A 307 -18.19 -13.20 12.95
CA GLY A 307 -16.99 -13.80 12.33
C GLY A 307 -16.44 -15.03 13.07
N LEU A 308 -17.14 -15.53 14.10
CA LEU A 308 -16.68 -16.70 14.85
C LEU A 308 -16.86 -17.99 14.05
N THR A 309 -18.01 -18.15 13.40
CA THR A 309 -18.31 -19.29 12.52
C THR A 309 -18.87 -18.82 11.18
N TRP A 310 -18.72 -19.66 10.15
CA TRP A 310 -19.09 -19.34 8.77
C TRP A 310 -19.97 -20.43 8.17
N SER A 311 -20.86 -20.02 7.30
CA SER A 311 -21.71 -20.95 6.54
C SER A 311 -20.88 -21.78 5.56
N LYS A 312 -21.49 -22.83 5.01
CA LYS A 312 -20.98 -23.48 3.81
C LYS A 312 -21.02 -22.51 2.62
N PRO A 313 -20.15 -22.71 1.60
CA PRO A 313 -20.18 -21.94 0.36
C PRO A 313 -21.56 -21.93 -0.31
N ILE A 314 -22.00 -20.75 -0.75
CA ILE A 314 -23.28 -20.49 -1.41
C ILE A 314 -22.99 -20.00 -2.83
N ASN A 315 -23.24 -20.81 -3.84
CA ASN A 315 -23.03 -20.41 -5.23
C ASN A 315 -24.21 -19.56 -5.73
N ILE A 316 -23.98 -18.29 -6.01
CA ILE A 316 -24.98 -17.35 -6.54
C ILE A 316 -24.80 -17.07 -8.04
N THR A 317 -23.85 -17.70 -8.72
CA THR A 317 -23.62 -17.52 -10.15
C THR A 317 -24.90 -17.62 -10.98
N PRO A 318 -25.79 -18.62 -10.77
CA PRO A 318 -27.03 -18.73 -11.56
C PRO A 318 -28.02 -17.56 -11.36
N GLN A 319 -27.89 -16.78 -10.28
CA GLN A 319 -28.77 -15.64 -10.00
C GLN A 319 -28.32 -14.37 -10.74
N VAL A 320 -27.00 -14.20 -10.95
CA VAL A 320 -26.41 -12.90 -11.34
C VAL A 320 -25.66 -12.91 -12.66
N LYS A 321 -25.13 -14.07 -13.11
CA LYS A 321 -24.38 -14.17 -14.36
C LYS A 321 -25.32 -14.47 -15.55
N LYS A 322 -25.17 -13.74 -16.65
CA LYS A 322 -25.81 -14.10 -17.91
C LYS A 322 -25.05 -15.22 -18.62
N GLU A 323 -25.77 -16.10 -19.28
CA GLU A 323 -25.21 -17.30 -19.93
C GLU A 323 -24.18 -16.94 -21.01
N GLU A 324 -24.40 -15.86 -21.76
CA GLU A 324 -23.49 -15.41 -22.82
C GLU A 324 -22.21 -14.74 -22.32
N TRP A 325 -22.12 -14.35 -21.03
CA TRP A 325 -20.90 -13.73 -20.50
C TRP A 325 -19.79 -14.77 -20.32
N GLN A 326 -18.55 -14.34 -20.57
CA GLN A 326 -17.36 -15.19 -20.40
C GLN A 326 -17.02 -15.42 -18.91
N LEU A 327 -17.21 -14.39 -18.09
CA LEU A 327 -16.88 -14.40 -16.67
C LEU A 327 -17.74 -13.38 -15.92
N PHE A 328 -18.03 -13.65 -14.65
CA PHE A 328 -18.71 -12.71 -13.75
C PHE A 328 -18.25 -12.94 -12.32
N PHE A 329 -17.91 -11.87 -11.58
CA PHE A 329 -17.53 -11.94 -10.17
C PHE A 329 -17.57 -10.56 -9.48
N ASN A 330 -17.34 -10.52 -8.16
CA ASN A 330 -17.29 -9.31 -7.37
C ASN A 330 -16.05 -8.44 -7.70
N GLY A 331 -16.11 -7.16 -7.38
CA GLY A 331 -14.93 -6.33 -7.16
C GLY A 331 -14.35 -6.66 -5.77
N PRO A 332 -13.02 -6.87 -5.63
CA PRO A 332 -12.43 -7.20 -4.35
C PRO A 332 -12.48 -6.03 -3.35
N GLY A 333 -12.27 -6.31 -2.06
CA GLY A 333 -12.22 -5.30 -1.00
C GLY A 333 -13.47 -5.29 -0.12
N ALA A 334 -14.39 -4.31 -0.28
CA ALA A 334 -15.58 -4.22 0.55
C ALA A 334 -16.85 -3.88 -0.25
N GLY A 335 -17.97 -4.46 0.18
CA GLY A 335 -19.31 -4.00 -0.19
C GLY A 335 -19.88 -3.03 0.86
N ILE A 336 -21.10 -2.57 0.65
CA ILE A 336 -21.81 -1.65 1.55
C ILE A 336 -23.22 -2.13 1.88
N THR A 337 -23.73 -1.69 3.02
CA THR A 337 -25.15 -1.66 3.33
C THR A 337 -25.65 -0.23 3.14
N MET A 338 -26.58 -0.01 2.21
CA MET A 338 -27.22 1.29 2.00
C MET A 338 -28.10 1.68 3.19
N LYS A 339 -28.43 2.97 3.32
CA LYS A 339 -29.31 3.49 4.40
C LYS A 339 -30.67 2.80 4.43
N ASP A 340 -31.20 2.35 3.29
CA ASP A 340 -32.47 1.60 3.23
C ASP A 340 -32.30 0.11 3.61
N GLY A 341 -31.05 -0.35 3.75
CA GLY A 341 -30.64 -1.71 4.08
C GLY A 341 -30.44 -2.62 2.88
N THR A 342 -30.41 -2.07 1.67
CA THR A 342 -29.96 -2.81 0.49
C THR A 342 -28.47 -3.15 0.62
N LEU A 343 -28.12 -4.42 0.44
CA LEU A 343 -26.74 -4.88 0.41
C LEU A 343 -26.20 -4.72 -1.01
N VAL A 344 -24.98 -4.17 -1.16
CA VAL A 344 -24.40 -3.93 -2.48
C VAL A 344 -22.93 -4.33 -2.48
N PHE A 345 -22.54 -5.17 -3.44
CA PHE A 345 -21.14 -5.37 -3.82
C PHE A 345 -20.89 -4.73 -5.19
N ALA A 346 -19.74 -4.11 -5.38
CA ALA A 346 -19.21 -3.90 -6.72
C ALA A 346 -18.97 -5.25 -7.40
N ALA A 347 -19.15 -5.30 -8.70
CA ALA A 347 -18.97 -6.51 -9.49
C ALA A 347 -18.41 -6.18 -10.88
N GLN A 348 -18.00 -7.20 -11.60
CA GLN A 348 -17.50 -7.07 -12.96
C GLN A 348 -17.87 -8.30 -13.80
N TYR A 349 -17.99 -8.10 -15.09
CA TYR A 349 -18.19 -9.19 -16.03
C TYR A 349 -17.39 -8.97 -17.32
N LYS A 350 -17.05 -10.06 -17.97
CA LYS A 350 -16.52 -10.06 -19.33
C LYS A 350 -17.64 -10.51 -20.25
N ASP A 351 -18.05 -9.66 -21.19
CA ASP A 351 -19.17 -9.92 -22.09
C ASP A 351 -18.83 -11.01 -23.13
N LYS A 352 -19.76 -11.27 -24.06
CA LYS A 352 -19.58 -12.27 -25.14
C LYS A 352 -18.40 -11.94 -26.08
N ASP A 353 -18.04 -10.69 -26.21
CA ASP A 353 -16.94 -10.19 -27.04
C ASP A 353 -15.62 -10.05 -26.23
N ARG A 354 -15.60 -10.56 -24.97
CA ARG A 354 -14.50 -10.51 -24.02
C ARG A 354 -14.14 -9.11 -23.54
N VAL A 355 -15.02 -8.12 -23.71
CA VAL A 355 -14.83 -6.78 -23.15
C VAL A 355 -15.23 -6.78 -21.68
N PRO A 356 -14.37 -6.31 -20.76
CA PRO A 356 -14.72 -6.20 -19.35
C PRO A 356 -15.60 -4.97 -19.07
N HIS A 357 -16.50 -5.12 -18.10
CA HIS A 357 -17.39 -4.07 -17.62
C HIS A 357 -17.51 -4.16 -16.09
N SER A 358 -17.35 -3.04 -15.41
CA SER A 358 -17.73 -2.93 -14.00
C SER A 358 -19.25 -2.76 -13.87
N THR A 359 -19.80 -3.30 -12.79
CA THR A 359 -21.23 -3.27 -12.45
C THR A 359 -21.38 -3.40 -10.92
N ILE A 360 -22.60 -3.65 -10.45
CA ILE A 360 -22.90 -4.04 -9.07
C ILE A 360 -23.78 -5.29 -9.02
N ILE A 361 -23.72 -5.99 -7.88
CA ILE A 361 -24.80 -6.87 -7.44
C ILE A 361 -25.42 -6.32 -6.16
N TYR A 362 -26.70 -6.58 -5.96
CA TYR A 362 -27.42 -6.11 -4.78
C TYR A 362 -28.47 -7.10 -4.30
N SER A 363 -28.78 -7.02 -3.00
CA SER A 363 -29.86 -7.77 -2.35
C SER A 363 -30.72 -6.81 -1.53
N LYS A 364 -32.05 -6.98 -1.63
CA LYS A 364 -33.04 -6.22 -0.82
C LYS A 364 -33.68 -7.04 0.29
N ASP A 365 -33.32 -8.30 0.37
CA ASP A 365 -33.92 -9.30 1.28
C ASP A 365 -32.91 -9.95 2.21
N GLY A 366 -31.87 -9.16 2.59
CA GLY A 366 -30.84 -9.61 3.54
C GLY A 366 -29.95 -10.74 3.00
N GLY A 367 -29.73 -10.79 1.66
CA GLY A 367 -28.88 -11.78 1.01
C GLY A 367 -29.59 -13.09 0.62
N ALA A 368 -30.92 -13.18 0.76
CA ALA A 368 -31.67 -14.36 0.33
C ALA A 368 -31.71 -14.50 -1.20
N SER A 369 -31.77 -13.36 -1.90
CA SER A 369 -31.63 -13.31 -3.37
C SER A 369 -30.72 -12.15 -3.80
N TRP A 370 -30.05 -12.33 -4.94
CA TRP A 370 -29.12 -11.35 -5.50
C TRP A 370 -29.51 -10.98 -6.93
N HIS A 371 -29.35 -9.73 -7.25
CA HIS A 371 -29.65 -9.15 -8.56
C HIS A 371 -28.40 -8.44 -9.13
N VAL A 372 -28.29 -8.37 -10.45
CA VAL A 372 -27.17 -7.71 -11.12
C VAL A 372 -27.63 -6.44 -11.85
N GLY A 373 -26.82 -5.40 -11.79
CA GLY A 373 -26.97 -4.18 -12.58
C GLY A 373 -26.51 -4.36 -14.04
N THR A 374 -26.63 -3.28 -14.82
CA THR A 374 -26.02 -3.18 -16.15
C THR A 374 -24.56 -2.78 -16.05
N GLY A 375 -23.78 -2.89 -17.14
CA GLY A 375 -22.41 -2.39 -17.16
C GLY A 375 -22.34 -0.87 -17.03
N ALA A 376 -21.58 -0.39 -16.06
CA ALA A 376 -21.41 1.04 -15.83
C ALA A 376 -20.53 1.69 -16.91
N LYS A 377 -19.47 1.01 -17.30
CA LYS A 377 -18.57 1.43 -18.38
C LYS A 377 -17.83 0.22 -18.94
N SER A 378 -17.59 0.22 -20.26
CA SER A 378 -16.75 -0.78 -20.91
C SER A 378 -15.27 -0.53 -20.64
N GLU A 379 -14.44 -1.56 -20.79
CA GLU A 379 -13.00 -1.54 -20.53
C GLU A 379 -12.65 -1.13 -19.09
N THR A 380 -13.55 -1.45 -18.15
CA THR A 380 -13.33 -1.31 -16.71
C THR A 380 -13.47 -2.67 -16.02
N THR A 381 -12.79 -2.83 -14.90
CA THR A 381 -12.71 -4.10 -14.17
C THR A 381 -13.06 -3.91 -12.70
N GLU A 382 -12.15 -4.20 -11.80
CA GLU A 382 -12.33 -4.09 -10.35
C GLU A 382 -12.81 -2.70 -9.94
N ALA A 383 -13.79 -2.68 -9.06
CA ALA A 383 -14.43 -1.45 -8.62
C ALA A 383 -14.81 -1.49 -7.14
N GLN A 384 -15.02 -0.31 -6.59
CA GLN A 384 -15.62 -0.14 -5.27
C GLN A 384 -16.82 0.81 -5.35
N VAL A 385 -17.76 0.63 -4.43
CA VAL A 385 -19.03 1.36 -4.41
C VAL A 385 -19.23 2.08 -3.10
N VAL A 386 -19.81 3.30 -3.16
CA VAL A 386 -20.29 4.05 -1.98
C VAL A 386 -21.67 4.65 -2.25
N GLU A 387 -22.43 4.86 -1.17
CA GLU A 387 -23.70 5.60 -1.21
C GLU A 387 -23.44 7.09 -0.99
N LEU A 388 -23.90 7.93 -1.91
CA LEU A 388 -23.84 9.39 -1.83
C LEU A 388 -24.96 9.95 -0.94
N THR A 389 -24.94 11.26 -0.70
CA THR A 389 -25.88 11.92 0.22
C THR A 389 -27.33 11.80 -0.25
N ASP A 390 -27.56 11.80 -1.54
CA ASP A 390 -28.89 11.68 -2.16
C ASP A 390 -29.40 10.23 -2.27
N GLY A 391 -28.63 9.25 -1.79
CA GLY A 391 -28.94 7.82 -1.86
C GLY A 391 -28.53 7.16 -3.18
N SER A 392 -27.91 7.89 -4.10
CA SER A 392 -27.34 7.29 -5.30
C SER A 392 -26.06 6.50 -5.00
N LEU A 393 -25.70 5.59 -5.88
CA LEU A 393 -24.48 4.79 -5.79
C LEU A 393 -23.41 5.35 -6.72
N MET A 394 -22.24 5.69 -6.16
CA MET A 394 -21.05 5.99 -6.94
C MET A 394 -20.20 4.72 -7.07
N LEU A 395 -19.87 4.33 -8.30
CA LEU A 395 -18.96 3.24 -8.63
C LEU A 395 -17.64 3.81 -9.13
N ASN A 396 -16.55 3.56 -8.39
CA ASN A 396 -15.18 3.93 -8.75
C ASN A 396 -14.46 2.72 -9.31
N MET A 397 -14.03 2.80 -10.57
CA MET A 397 -13.65 1.67 -11.40
C MET A 397 -12.18 1.75 -11.84
N ARG A 398 -11.47 0.62 -11.79
CA ARG A 398 -10.18 0.42 -12.44
C ARG A 398 -10.38 0.45 -13.96
N ASP A 399 -9.60 1.28 -14.65
CA ASP A 399 -9.77 1.53 -16.08
C ASP A 399 -8.63 0.89 -16.90
N ASP A 400 -8.96 -0.10 -17.73
CA ASP A 400 -7.98 -0.80 -18.56
C ASP A 400 -7.35 0.07 -19.65
N ARG A 401 -7.92 1.26 -19.94
CA ARG A 401 -7.32 2.26 -20.84
C ARG A 401 -6.06 2.90 -20.26
N ASN A 402 -5.83 2.80 -18.94
CA ASN A 402 -4.60 3.27 -18.30
C ASN A 402 -3.41 2.32 -18.50
N ARG A 403 -3.60 1.13 -19.07
CA ARG A 403 -2.48 0.21 -19.36
C ARG A 403 -1.51 0.84 -20.36
N SER A 404 -0.22 0.62 -20.15
CA SER A 404 0.87 1.24 -20.93
C SER A 404 0.79 1.04 -22.45
N HIS A 405 0.10 -0.01 -22.90
CA HIS A 405 -0.09 -0.33 -24.33
C HIS A 405 -1.35 0.28 -24.95
N ARG A 406 -2.23 0.86 -24.12
CA ARG A 406 -3.48 1.50 -24.54
C ARG A 406 -3.41 2.99 -24.25
N LYS A 407 -2.71 3.74 -25.07
CA LYS A 407 -2.58 5.18 -24.87
C LYS A 407 -3.79 5.91 -25.42
N ASP A 408 -4.71 6.28 -24.55
CA ASP A 408 -5.34 7.59 -24.70
C ASP A 408 -4.53 8.59 -23.83
N SER A 409 -4.66 9.88 -24.11
CA SER A 409 -3.88 10.94 -23.44
C SER A 409 -4.27 11.18 -21.98
N LEU A 410 -5.14 10.35 -21.40
CA LEU A 410 -5.71 10.54 -20.06
C LEU A 410 -5.37 9.33 -19.18
N ASN A 411 -4.87 9.59 -17.98
CA ASN A 411 -4.80 8.61 -16.90
C ASN A 411 -5.84 8.97 -15.83
N GLY A 412 -6.48 7.97 -15.25
CA GLY A 412 -7.36 8.15 -14.09
C GLY A 412 -8.44 7.10 -13.94
N ARG A 413 -9.01 7.04 -12.74
CA ARG A 413 -10.14 6.18 -12.39
C ARG A 413 -11.37 6.56 -13.18
N SER A 414 -12.08 5.57 -13.71
CA SER A 414 -13.44 5.78 -14.23
C SER A 414 -14.44 5.83 -13.08
N VAL A 415 -15.37 6.79 -13.13
CA VAL A 415 -16.38 6.99 -12.08
C VAL A 415 -17.75 7.16 -12.71
N ALA A 416 -18.75 6.45 -12.23
CA ALA A 416 -20.14 6.57 -12.67
C ALA A 416 -21.10 6.54 -11.48
N VAL A 417 -22.29 7.14 -11.65
CA VAL A 417 -23.33 7.23 -10.62
C VAL A 417 -24.63 6.60 -11.13
N SER A 418 -25.33 5.90 -10.24
CA SER A 418 -26.63 5.30 -10.50
C SER A 418 -27.62 5.65 -9.39
N HIS A 419 -28.86 6.06 -9.79
CA HIS A 419 -29.98 6.33 -8.88
C HIS A 419 -31.02 5.18 -8.84
N ASP A 420 -30.75 4.07 -9.54
CA ASP A 420 -31.73 3.00 -9.76
C ASP A 420 -31.13 1.59 -9.58
N LEU A 421 -30.13 1.47 -8.68
CA LEU A 421 -29.41 0.22 -8.38
C LEU A 421 -28.75 -0.39 -9.62
N GLY A 422 -28.07 0.46 -10.40
CA GLY A 422 -27.27 0.02 -11.54
C GLY A 422 -28.07 -0.35 -12.78
N LYS A 423 -29.35 -0.01 -12.87
CA LYS A 423 -30.11 -0.19 -14.12
C LYS A 423 -29.64 0.80 -15.19
N THR A 424 -29.37 2.04 -14.77
CA THR A 424 -28.77 3.10 -15.60
C THR A 424 -27.60 3.76 -14.89
N TRP A 425 -26.64 4.27 -15.68
CA TRP A 425 -25.43 4.91 -15.18
C TRP A 425 -25.18 6.22 -15.87
N THR A 426 -24.74 7.21 -15.09
CA THR A 426 -24.28 8.51 -15.61
C THR A 426 -22.82 8.68 -15.25
N GLU A 427 -21.97 9.07 -16.21
CA GLU A 427 -20.56 9.33 -15.95
C GLU A 427 -20.41 10.52 -15.02
N HIS A 428 -19.64 10.35 -13.94
CA HIS A 428 -19.33 11.40 -12.98
C HIS A 428 -18.31 12.38 -13.57
N SER A 429 -18.41 13.68 -13.24
CA SER A 429 -17.56 14.73 -13.82
C SER A 429 -16.06 14.56 -13.48
N SER A 430 -15.72 13.90 -12.38
CA SER A 430 -14.34 13.58 -12.00
C SER A 430 -13.74 12.38 -12.74
N SER A 431 -14.58 11.64 -13.48
CA SER A 431 -14.17 10.43 -14.19
C SER A 431 -12.98 10.69 -15.10
N ARG A 432 -11.90 9.89 -14.93
CA ARG A 432 -10.62 9.95 -15.64
C ARG A 432 -9.88 11.30 -15.59
N LYS A 433 -10.09 12.07 -14.52
CA LYS A 433 -9.50 13.41 -14.34
C LYS A 433 -8.90 13.64 -12.96
N ALA A 434 -9.58 13.19 -11.90
CA ALA A 434 -9.29 13.61 -10.54
C ALA A 434 -8.41 12.63 -9.75
N LEU A 435 -8.39 11.36 -10.12
CA LEU A 435 -7.67 10.31 -9.41
C LEU A 435 -6.81 9.51 -10.40
N ILE A 436 -5.49 9.72 -10.35
CA ILE A 436 -4.55 8.95 -11.16
C ILE A 436 -4.47 7.49 -10.67
N GLU A 437 -4.10 6.57 -11.56
CA GLU A 437 -3.92 5.15 -11.20
C GLU A 437 -2.92 4.43 -12.12
N PRO A 438 -2.16 3.44 -11.61
CA PRO A 438 -1.30 2.58 -12.41
C PRO A 438 -2.04 1.33 -12.92
N ASN A 439 -3.31 1.43 -13.28
CA ASN A 439 -4.17 0.28 -13.58
C ASN A 439 -4.17 -0.75 -12.41
N CYS A 440 -4.66 -0.32 -11.26
CA CYS A 440 -4.67 -1.08 -10.02
C CYS A 440 -6.04 -0.96 -9.34
N MET A 441 -6.38 -1.92 -8.48
CA MET A 441 -7.50 -1.81 -7.55
C MET A 441 -7.31 -0.60 -6.62
N ALA A 442 -8.41 -0.08 -6.09
CA ALA A 442 -8.44 1.04 -5.14
C ALA A 442 -9.57 0.82 -4.14
N SER A 443 -9.53 1.52 -3.03
CA SER A 443 -10.60 1.54 -2.03
C SER A 443 -11.24 2.91 -1.94
N ILE A 444 -12.57 2.96 -1.83
CA ILE A 444 -13.31 4.18 -1.51
C ILE A 444 -14.21 3.92 -0.30
N LEU A 445 -14.24 4.87 0.63
CA LEU A 445 -15.01 4.79 1.87
C LEU A 445 -15.78 6.09 2.07
N ALA A 446 -17.08 6.02 2.33
CA ALA A 446 -17.89 7.17 2.70
C ALA A 446 -18.10 7.23 4.22
N HIS A 447 -17.98 8.41 4.79
CA HIS A 447 -18.20 8.69 6.22
C HIS A 447 -19.06 9.93 6.39
N ASP A 448 -20.13 9.82 7.18
CA ASP A 448 -20.99 10.96 7.55
C ASP A 448 -20.38 11.65 8.79
N HIS A 449 -19.53 12.68 8.57
CA HIS A 449 -18.89 13.43 9.66
C HIS A 449 -19.87 14.44 10.28
N PRO A 450 -19.96 14.56 11.63
CA PRO A 450 -20.95 15.40 12.29
C PRO A 450 -20.93 16.88 11.89
N GLU A 451 -19.74 17.44 11.62
CA GLU A 451 -19.56 18.87 11.33
C GLU A 451 -19.31 19.14 9.84
N LEU A 452 -18.67 18.21 9.12
CA LEU A 452 -18.24 18.41 7.73
C LEU A 452 -19.18 17.76 6.70
N GLY A 453 -20.23 17.04 7.17
CA GLY A 453 -21.10 16.29 6.29
C GLY A 453 -20.45 15.04 5.73
N LYS A 454 -20.82 14.64 4.52
CA LYS A 454 -20.27 13.44 3.89
C LYS A 454 -18.83 13.66 3.41
N ILE A 455 -17.93 12.84 3.91
CA ILE A 455 -16.53 12.77 3.49
C ILE A 455 -16.33 11.50 2.70
N LEU A 456 -15.61 11.56 1.58
CA LEU A 456 -15.11 10.40 0.89
C LEU A 456 -13.60 10.28 1.10
N PHE A 457 -13.16 9.10 1.54
CA PHE A 457 -11.75 8.71 1.55
C PHE A 457 -11.48 7.77 0.39
N PHE A 458 -10.36 7.96 -0.28
CA PHE A 458 -9.95 7.13 -1.41
C PHE A 458 -8.50 6.68 -1.22
N SER A 459 -8.21 5.39 -1.37
CA SER A 459 -6.84 4.86 -1.25
C SER A 459 -6.44 4.09 -2.49
N ASN A 460 -5.26 4.42 -3.02
CA ASN A 460 -4.60 3.72 -4.12
C ASN A 460 -3.10 4.06 -4.18
N PRO A 461 -2.32 3.36 -5.05
CA PRO A 461 -1.00 3.86 -5.46
C PRO A 461 -1.12 5.22 -6.14
N ASP A 462 -0.46 6.26 -5.60
CA ASP A 462 -0.46 7.61 -6.16
C ASP A 462 0.59 7.76 -7.26
N SER A 463 0.42 7.00 -8.31
CA SER A 463 1.30 6.92 -9.48
C SER A 463 0.48 6.58 -10.72
N GLU A 464 0.91 7.04 -11.88
CA GLU A 464 0.29 6.67 -13.16
C GLU A 464 0.79 5.33 -13.70
N THR A 465 1.95 4.86 -13.24
CA THR A 465 2.67 3.75 -13.89
C THR A 465 3.14 2.65 -12.94
N GLN A 466 3.33 2.94 -11.65
CA GLN A 466 3.89 2.02 -10.68
C GLN A 466 2.97 1.83 -9.49
N ARG A 467 3.01 0.66 -8.87
CA ARG A 467 2.25 0.34 -7.67
C ARG A 467 3.05 0.68 -6.42
N ASN A 468 3.32 1.98 -6.23
CA ASN A 468 4.01 2.56 -5.08
C ASN A 468 3.25 3.80 -4.59
N HIS A 469 3.74 4.46 -3.55
CA HIS A 469 3.12 5.64 -2.96
C HIS A 469 1.66 5.40 -2.54
N ILE A 470 1.41 4.30 -1.80
CA ILE A 470 0.07 4.04 -1.25
C ILE A 470 -0.35 5.23 -0.39
N SER A 471 -1.44 5.87 -0.78
CA SER A 471 -1.91 7.11 -0.18
C SER A 471 -3.41 7.06 0.10
N ILE A 472 -3.86 7.81 1.11
CA ILE A 472 -5.27 8.12 1.34
C ILE A 472 -5.49 9.57 0.90
N LYS A 473 -6.54 9.79 0.12
CA LYS A 473 -6.98 11.09 -0.38
C LYS A 473 -8.37 11.39 0.17
N THR A 474 -8.68 12.66 0.44
CA THR A 474 -9.97 13.07 1.01
C THR A 474 -10.71 14.04 0.09
N SER A 475 -12.01 13.82 -0.06
CA SER A 475 -12.93 14.70 -0.77
C SER A 475 -14.10 15.11 0.13
N PHE A 476 -14.48 16.40 0.10
CA PHE A 476 -15.61 16.97 0.84
C PHE A 476 -16.79 17.35 -0.08
N ASP A 477 -16.69 17.03 -1.36
CA ASP A 477 -17.64 17.42 -2.41
C ASP A 477 -18.12 16.21 -3.24
N GLU A 478 -18.27 15.07 -2.55
CA GLU A 478 -18.74 13.80 -3.15
C GLU A 478 -17.86 13.33 -4.32
N GLY A 479 -16.54 13.53 -4.21
CA GLY A 479 -15.56 13.05 -5.17
C GLY A 479 -15.39 13.92 -6.41
N MET A 480 -15.92 15.15 -6.40
CA MET A 480 -15.69 16.12 -7.48
C MET A 480 -14.23 16.56 -7.52
N THR A 481 -13.66 16.84 -6.34
CA THR A 481 -12.25 17.21 -6.17
C THR A 481 -11.56 16.40 -5.07
N TRP A 482 -10.24 16.24 -5.20
CA TRP A 482 -9.36 15.54 -4.27
C TRP A 482 -8.10 16.38 -4.06
N PRO A 483 -8.18 17.42 -3.20
CA PRO A 483 -7.07 18.36 -3.00
C PRO A 483 -5.81 17.66 -2.47
N HIS A 484 -4.64 18.05 -2.98
CA HIS A 484 -3.37 17.44 -2.59
C HIS A 484 -3.04 17.67 -1.10
N GLU A 485 -3.44 18.80 -0.53
CA GLU A 485 -3.29 19.12 0.90
C GLU A 485 -4.05 18.15 1.82
N ASN A 486 -5.04 17.44 1.30
CA ASN A 486 -5.81 16.40 1.99
C ASN A 486 -5.38 14.99 1.57
N GLN A 487 -4.11 14.84 1.20
CA GLN A 487 -3.51 13.55 0.85
C GLN A 487 -2.48 13.15 1.90
N LEU A 488 -2.54 11.89 2.31
CA LEU A 488 -1.62 11.27 3.24
C LEU A 488 -0.97 10.06 2.61
N GLU A 489 0.32 10.11 2.36
CA GLU A 489 1.12 8.97 1.94
C GLU A 489 1.42 8.05 3.13
N LEU A 490 1.28 6.73 2.93
CA LEU A 490 1.49 5.71 3.95
C LEU A 490 2.66 4.79 3.66
N PHE A 491 2.98 4.56 2.37
CA PHE A 491 3.99 3.59 1.96
C PHE A 491 4.58 3.97 0.60
N GLU A 492 5.84 4.39 0.57
CA GLU A 492 6.48 4.90 -0.65
C GLU A 492 7.03 3.82 -1.59
N ASN A 493 7.33 2.63 -1.04
CA ASN A 493 7.96 1.55 -1.81
C ASN A 493 7.01 0.88 -2.79
N ASN A 494 7.57 0.12 -3.73
CA ASN A 494 6.80 -0.76 -4.59
C ASN A 494 6.07 -1.83 -3.75
N SER A 495 4.84 -2.13 -4.16
CA SER A 495 3.96 -3.11 -3.52
C SER A 495 3.09 -3.79 -4.58
N TYR A 496 2.19 -4.67 -4.18
CA TYR A 496 1.17 -5.17 -5.11
C TYR A 496 0.02 -4.17 -5.31
N GLY A 497 -0.12 -3.18 -4.41
CA GLY A 497 -0.87 -1.94 -4.61
C GLY A 497 -2.34 -1.96 -4.20
N TYR A 498 -2.90 -3.09 -3.81
CA TYR A 498 -4.29 -3.16 -3.36
C TYR A 498 -4.43 -2.68 -1.92
N SER A 499 -5.56 -2.07 -1.63
CA SER A 499 -5.91 -1.60 -0.28
C SER A 499 -7.42 -1.68 -0.05
N CYS A 500 -7.82 -1.77 1.23
CA CYS A 500 -9.21 -1.67 1.65
C CYS A 500 -9.31 -0.89 2.95
N MET A 501 -10.26 0.05 3.03
CA MET A 501 -10.49 0.92 4.18
C MET A 501 -11.84 0.62 4.85
N THR A 502 -11.89 0.85 6.18
CA THR A 502 -13.12 0.88 6.97
C THR A 502 -13.00 1.93 8.06
N MET A 503 -14.13 2.40 8.63
CA MET A 503 -14.11 3.13 9.88
C MET A 503 -13.85 2.17 11.04
N VAL A 504 -12.78 2.37 11.80
CA VAL A 504 -12.52 1.59 13.03
C VAL A 504 -13.43 2.05 14.14
N ASP A 505 -13.55 3.36 14.26
CA ASP A 505 -14.41 4.12 15.18
C ASP A 505 -14.66 5.51 14.56
N ASP A 506 -15.44 6.37 15.24
CA ASP A 506 -15.80 7.70 14.73
C ASP A 506 -14.59 8.63 14.48
N GLY A 507 -13.43 8.31 15.02
CA GLY A 507 -12.22 9.13 14.93
C GLY A 507 -11.11 8.54 14.06
N HIS A 508 -11.26 7.31 13.58
CA HIS A 508 -10.16 6.60 12.91
C HIS A 508 -10.59 5.79 11.69
N VAL A 509 -9.83 5.92 10.62
CA VAL A 509 -9.88 5.04 9.46
C VAL A 509 -8.87 3.90 9.67
N GLY A 510 -9.31 2.65 9.53
CA GLY A 510 -8.46 1.49 9.38
C GLY A 510 -8.18 1.22 7.91
N ILE A 511 -6.94 0.92 7.58
CA ILE A 511 -6.55 0.52 6.22
C ILE A 511 -5.73 -0.76 6.27
N LEU A 512 -6.15 -1.74 5.47
CA LEU A 512 -5.39 -2.95 5.17
C LEU A 512 -4.89 -2.84 3.73
N TYR A 513 -3.58 -2.98 3.52
CA TYR A 513 -2.98 -2.83 2.20
C TYR A 513 -1.80 -3.77 1.97
N GLU A 514 -1.48 -3.98 0.69
CA GLU A 514 -0.42 -4.89 0.28
C GLU A 514 0.97 -4.26 0.41
N GLY A 515 1.91 -5.04 0.98
CA GLY A 515 3.32 -4.96 0.67
C GLY A 515 3.65 -5.85 -0.55
N VAL A 516 4.82 -6.49 -0.54
CA VAL A 516 5.18 -7.55 -1.48
C VAL A 516 5.02 -8.88 -0.77
N LYS A 517 4.04 -9.69 -1.17
CA LYS A 517 3.65 -10.98 -0.55
C LYS A 517 3.09 -10.86 0.88
N GLU A 518 2.85 -9.66 1.37
CA GLU A 518 2.51 -9.37 2.76
C GLU A 518 1.33 -8.39 2.86
N LEU A 519 0.66 -8.37 4.00
CA LEU A 519 -0.45 -7.46 4.30
C LEU A 519 -0.18 -6.65 5.57
N TYR A 520 -0.36 -5.34 5.47
CA TYR A 520 -0.12 -4.39 6.56
C TYR A 520 -1.39 -3.65 6.95
N PHE A 521 -1.62 -3.56 8.26
CA PHE A 521 -2.73 -2.78 8.82
C PHE A 521 -2.20 -1.51 9.50
N GLN A 522 -2.88 -0.38 9.25
CA GLN A 522 -2.66 0.87 9.99
C GLN A 522 -3.99 1.47 10.45
N LYS A 523 -3.96 2.15 11.59
CA LYS A 523 -5.06 2.93 12.16
C LYS A 523 -4.71 4.42 12.04
N ILE A 524 -5.49 5.17 11.25
CA ILE A 524 -5.20 6.56 10.88
C ILE A 524 -6.22 7.48 11.52
N PRO A 525 -5.82 8.44 12.38
CA PRO A 525 -6.73 9.46 12.90
C PRO A 525 -7.33 10.29 11.78
N ILE A 526 -8.66 10.47 11.74
CA ILE A 526 -9.34 11.30 10.72
C ILE A 526 -8.77 12.70 10.66
N LYS A 527 -8.41 13.30 11.82
CA LYS A 527 -7.79 14.64 11.88
C LYS A 527 -6.50 14.79 11.06
N GLU A 528 -5.85 13.70 10.66
CA GLU A 528 -4.67 13.72 9.79
C GLU A 528 -5.05 13.61 8.30
N LEU A 529 -6.32 13.33 8.00
CA LEU A 529 -6.87 13.21 6.65
C LEU A 529 -7.74 14.42 6.24
N ILE A 530 -8.12 15.25 7.23
CA ILE A 530 -8.94 16.46 7.04
C ILE A 530 -8.11 17.66 7.54
N ASN A 531 -7.45 18.39 6.65
CA ASN A 531 -6.67 19.60 6.97
C ASN A 531 -7.48 20.88 6.73
#